data_b0b9b627f44bb70137578d34ab341b3e
#
_entry.id   b0b9b627f44bb70137578d34ab341b3e
#
_cell.length_a   1.000
_cell.length_b   1.000
_cell.length_c   1.000
_cell.angle_alpha   90.00
_cell.angle_beta   90.00
_cell.angle_gamma   90.00
#
_symmetry.space_group_name_H-M   'P 1'
#
loop_
_entity.id
_entity.type
_entity.pdbx_description
1 polymer ?
#
loop_
_entity_poly.entity_id
_entity_poly.type
_entity_poly.pdbx_seq_one_letter_code
_entity_poly.pdbx_strand_id
1 'polypeptide(L)'
;VVSSVSCIYGMGGPTAMANSVIGVKRGDTIERNMFLRKLVDALYIRNDIDLVRGTFRVKGDTVDIAMAYSDNILRITWWDDEIDSIEELDSVTFHRLASFEEYQIYPANLFVTSKEQTEHAIRLTQDDLLKQVDFFNDLGDHIRAQRIKERVEYDMEMIKELGHCSGIENYSRYFDGREPGERPYCLLDFFPKDYLIFIDESHVSVPQIGAMYGGDRARKQNLVEYGFRLPAAFDNRPL
;
A
#
# COMPACT_ATOMS: atom_id res chain seq x y z
N VAL A 1 -6.08 2.69 -19.03
CA VAL A 1 -5.38 3.43 -17.96
C VAL A 1 -4.56 4.53 -18.61
N VAL A 2 -4.64 5.75 -18.08
CA VAL A 2 -3.79 6.88 -18.47
C VAL A 2 -3.00 7.25 -17.20
N SER A 3 -1.67 7.31 -17.30
CA SER A 3 -0.82 7.63 -16.15
C SER A 3 0.44 8.40 -16.56
N SER A 4 1.03 9.11 -15.61
CA SER A 4 2.34 9.73 -15.78
C SER A 4 3.46 8.74 -15.43
N VAL A 5 4.70 9.06 -15.82
CA VAL A 5 5.89 8.26 -15.51
C VAL A 5 6.05 8.01 -14.00
N SER A 6 5.67 8.96 -13.16
CA SER A 6 5.76 8.82 -11.70
C SER A 6 4.83 7.75 -11.12
N CYS A 7 3.76 7.39 -11.82
CA CYS A 7 2.81 6.38 -11.38
C CYS A 7 3.26 4.94 -11.69
N ILE A 8 4.36 4.76 -12.43
CA ILE A 8 4.85 3.41 -12.79
C ILE A 8 5.34 2.66 -11.55
N TYR A 9 5.95 3.35 -10.60
CA TYR A 9 6.60 2.77 -9.43
C TYR A 9 5.83 3.00 -8.14
N GLY A 10 6.17 2.23 -7.11
CA GLY A 10 5.56 2.38 -5.78
C GLY A 10 4.27 1.58 -5.63
N MET A 11 4.14 0.51 -6.38
CA MET A 11 3.01 -0.41 -6.31
C MET A 11 3.31 -1.56 -5.36
N GLY A 12 2.31 -1.99 -4.58
CA GLY A 12 2.37 -3.27 -3.87
C GLY A 12 2.25 -4.46 -4.82
N GLY A 13 2.40 -5.68 -4.32
CA GLY A 13 2.30 -6.88 -5.16
C GLY A 13 0.87 -7.11 -5.70
N PRO A 14 0.70 -7.44 -7.00
CA PRO A 14 -0.62 -7.70 -7.58
C PRO A 14 -1.41 -8.80 -6.87
N THR A 15 -0.74 -9.86 -6.43
CA THR A 15 -1.36 -10.97 -5.71
C THR A 15 -1.88 -10.54 -4.33
N ALA A 16 -1.10 -9.75 -3.58
CA ALA A 16 -1.52 -9.23 -2.29
C ALA A 16 -2.76 -8.33 -2.43
N MET A 17 -2.76 -7.47 -3.45
CA MET A 17 -3.91 -6.61 -3.75
C MET A 17 -5.15 -7.44 -4.13
N ALA A 18 -5.00 -8.44 -5.01
CA ALA A 18 -6.11 -9.31 -5.42
C ALA A 18 -6.72 -10.07 -4.23
N ASN A 19 -5.89 -10.55 -3.31
CA ASN A 19 -6.34 -11.28 -2.11
C ASN A 19 -7.03 -10.37 -1.08
N SER A 20 -6.85 -9.07 -1.17
CA SER A 20 -7.44 -8.07 -0.26
C SER A 20 -8.71 -7.42 -0.80
N VAL A 21 -9.17 -7.83 -1.98
CA VAL A 21 -10.46 -7.39 -2.54
C VAL A 21 -11.60 -8.05 -1.77
N ILE A 22 -12.55 -7.23 -1.32
CA ILE A 22 -13.74 -7.71 -0.62
C ILE A 22 -14.89 -7.80 -1.62
N GLY A 23 -15.25 -9.02 -2.01
CA GLY A 23 -16.46 -9.28 -2.77
C GLY A 23 -17.69 -9.26 -1.85
N VAL A 24 -18.76 -8.60 -2.27
CA VAL A 24 -20.06 -8.58 -1.62
C VAL A 24 -21.15 -8.80 -2.65
N LYS A 25 -22.15 -9.57 -2.29
CA LYS A 25 -23.30 -9.86 -3.14
C LYS A 25 -24.58 -9.73 -2.33
N ARG A 26 -25.62 -9.20 -2.94
CA ARG A 26 -26.95 -9.15 -2.35
C ARG A 26 -27.44 -10.55 -2.04
N GLY A 27 -27.98 -10.75 -0.83
CA GLY A 27 -28.40 -12.06 -0.33
C GLY A 27 -27.28 -12.89 0.31
N ASP A 28 -26.03 -12.40 0.32
CA ASP A 28 -24.93 -13.06 1.05
C ASP A 28 -25.18 -12.95 2.56
N THR A 29 -25.02 -14.08 3.26
CA THR A 29 -25.04 -14.11 4.72
C THR A 29 -23.64 -13.83 5.25
N ILE A 30 -23.40 -12.62 5.70
CA ILE A 30 -22.12 -12.17 6.27
C ILE A 30 -22.43 -11.35 7.52
N GLU A 31 -21.99 -11.83 8.68
CA GLU A 31 -22.08 -11.07 9.92
C GLU A 31 -21.40 -9.69 9.72
N ARG A 32 -22.13 -8.63 10.04
CA ARG A 32 -21.67 -7.24 9.84
C ARG A 32 -20.31 -6.98 10.50
N ASN A 33 -20.08 -7.47 11.72
CA ASN A 33 -18.79 -7.27 12.40
C ASN A 33 -17.64 -7.95 11.67
N MET A 34 -17.89 -9.10 11.04
CA MET A 34 -16.90 -9.78 10.21
C MET A 34 -16.59 -8.97 8.95
N PHE A 35 -17.61 -8.37 8.33
CA PHE A 35 -17.42 -7.45 7.22
C PHE A 35 -16.61 -6.20 7.60
N LEU A 36 -16.91 -5.59 8.77
CA LEU A 36 -16.15 -4.43 9.27
C LEU A 36 -14.66 -4.77 9.50
N ARG A 37 -14.35 -5.97 9.99
CA ARG A 37 -12.96 -6.44 10.12
C ARG A 37 -12.29 -6.53 8.75
N LYS A 38 -12.95 -7.09 7.74
CA LYS A 38 -12.42 -7.12 6.37
C LYS A 38 -12.12 -5.72 5.82
N LEU A 39 -12.96 -4.70 6.14
CA LEU A 39 -12.68 -3.31 5.75
C LEU A 39 -11.42 -2.78 6.44
N VAL A 40 -11.24 -3.06 7.74
CA VAL A 40 -10.02 -2.66 8.46
C VAL A 40 -8.80 -3.38 7.90
N ASP A 41 -8.89 -4.66 7.60
CA ASP A 41 -7.82 -5.45 6.97
C ASP A 41 -7.48 -4.92 5.57
N ALA A 42 -8.47 -4.37 4.85
CA ALA A 42 -8.30 -3.67 3.58
C ALA A 42 -7.88 -2.19 3.74
N LEU A 43 -7.42 -1.81 4.93
CA LEU A 43 -6.88 -0.48 5.30
C LEU A 43 -7.89 0.67 5.27
N TYR A 44 -9.19 0.40 5.34
CA TYR A 44 -10.19 1.43 5.60
C TYR A 44 -10.22 1.78 7.09
N ILE A 45 -10.34 3.07 7.39
CA ILE A 45 -10.40 3.59 8.75
C ILE A 45 -11.85 3.90 9.14
N ARG A 46 -12.29 3.44 10.31
CA ARG A 46 -13.60 3.84 10.83
C ARG A 46 -13.61 5.30 11.24
N ASN A 47 -14.51 6.07 10.67
CA ASN A 47 -14.75 7.47 11.03
C ASN A 47 -16.25 7.76 10.94
N ASP A 48 -16.91 7.77 12.08
CA ASP A 48 -18.36 7.97 12.14
C ASP A 48 -18.76 9.48 12.03
N ILE A 49 -17.78 10.39 12.07
CA ILE A 49 -18.00 11.84 12.02
C ILE A 49 -17.85 12.36 10.60
N ASP A 50 -16.69 12.09 9.99
CA ASP A 50 -16.33 12.64 8.68
C ASP A 50 -16.01 11.51 7.71
N LEU A 51 -16.81 11.40 6.65
CA LEU A 51 -16.69 10.34 5.66
C LEU A 51 -15.82 10.81 4.49
N VAL A 52 -14.50 10.65 4.64
CA VAL A 52 -13.51 11.00 3.62
C VAL A 52 -12.97 9.75 2.94
N ARG A 53 -12.33 9.88 1.77
CA ARG A 53 -11.77 8.74 1.03
C ARG A 53 -10.92 7.83 1.91
N GLY A 54 -11.12 6.53 1.82
CA GLY A 54 -10.45 5.52 2.63
C GLY A 54 -11.04 5.34 4.03
N THR A 55 -12.22 5.92 4.30
CA THR A 55 -12.91 5.72 5.58
C THR A 55 -14.27 5.05 5.40
N PHE A 56 -14.77 4.47 6.49
CA PHE A 56 -16.14 3.97 6.56
C PHE A 56 -16.81 4.39 7.86
N ARG A 57 -18.13 4.48 7.84
CA ARG A 57 -18.95 4.72 9.03
C ARG A 57 -20.07 3.70 9.15
N VAL A 58 -20.55 3.51 10.37
CA VAL A 58 -21.63 2.57 10.68
C VAL A 58 -22.81 3.35 11.28
N LYS A 59 -23.98 3.17 10.69
CA LYS A 59 -25.25 3.75 11.20
C LYS A 59 -26.34 2.69 11.19
N GLY A 60 -26.65 2.12 12.37
CA GLY A 60 -27.63 1.05 12.50
C GLY A 60 -27.20 -0.15 11.65
N ASP A 61 -28.06 -0.59 10.74
CA ASP A 61 -27.82 -1.74 9.86
C ASP A 61 -27.12 -1.35 8.53
N THR A 62 -26.60 -0.14 8.45
CA THR A 62 -25.99 0.42 7.23
C THR A 62 -24.53 0.74 7.46
N VAL A 63 -23.70 0.39 6.48
CA VAL A 63 -22.29 0.75 6.39
C VAL A 63 -22.06 1.61 5.15
N ASP A 64 -21.60 2.83 5.35
CA ASP A 64 -21.20 3.75 4.28
C ASP A 64 -19.68 3.73 4.13
N ILE A 65 -19.19 3.48 2.92
CA ILE A 65 -17.77 3.37 2.60
C ILE A 65 -17.40 4.45 1.59
N ALA A 66 -16.56 5.41 1.99
CA ALA A 66 -15.96 6.36 1.07
C ALA A 66 -14.74 5.70 0.41
N MET A 67 -14.93 5.20 -0.79
CA MET A 67 -13.91 4.43 -1.51
C MET A 67 -12.68 5.30 -1.80
N ALA A 68 -11.48 4.73 -1.65
CA ALA A 68 -10.24 5.47 -1.88
C ALA A 68 -10.03 5.87 -3.35
N TYR A 69 -10.68 5.16 -4.27
CA TYR A 69 -10.54 5.29 -5.73
C TYR A 69 -11.75 5.90 -6.44
N SER A 70 -12.77 6.34 -5.69
CA SER A 70 -13.98 6.98 -6.21
C SER A 70 -14.36 8.20 -5.38
N ASP A 71 -15.08 9.13 -5.97
CA ASP A 71 -15.68 10.27 -5.25
C ASP A 71 -17.03 9.90 -4.60
N ASN A 72 -17.59 8.76 -4.99
CA ASN A 72 -18.88 8.30 -4.52
C ASN A 72 -18.74 7.42 -3.27
N ILE A 73 -19.86 7.25 -2.56
CA ILE A 73 -19.97 6.42 -1.38
C ILE A 73 -20.64 5.12 -1.77
N LEU A 74 -20.09 4.00 -1.34
CA LEU A 74 -20.76 2.70 -1.40
C LEU A 74 -21.51 2.49 -0.09
N ARG A 75 -22.82 2.30 -0.17
CA ARG A 75 -23.69 1.96 0.95
C ARG A 75 -24.09 0.50 0.88
N ILE A 76 -23.87 -0.22 1.97
CA ILE A 76 -24.34 -1.60 2.13
C ILE A 76 -25.28 -1.63 3.32
N THR A 77 -26.48 -2.19 3.12
CA THR A 77 -27.50 -2.31 4.16
C THR A 77 -27.71 -3.79 4.49
N TRP A 78 -27.82 -4.11 5.76
CA TRP A 78 -28.07 -5.45 6.26
C TRP A 78 -29.52 -5.59 6.73
N TRP A 79 -30.09 -6.77 6.51
CA TRP A 79 -31.26 -7.25 7.21
C TRP A 79 -30.84 -8.48 8.02
N ASP A 80 -30.72 -8.31 9.34
CA ASP A 80 -30.06 -9.29 10.23
C ASP A 80 -28.59 -9.55 9.78
N ASP A 81 -28.24 -10.76 9.40
CA ASP A 81 -26.89 -11.11 8.90
C ASP A 81 -26.83 -11.21 7.35
N GLU A 82 -27.89 -10.84 6.64
CA GLU A 82 -27.99 -10.89 5.18
C GLU A 82 -27.80 -9.50 4.57
N ILE A 83 -27.04 -9.40 3.47
CA ILE A 83 -26.90 -8.16 2.69
C ILE A 83 -28.20 -7.92 1.90
N ASP A 84 -28.98 -6.94 2.31
CA ASP A 84 -30.24 -6.53 1.67
C ASP A 84 -30.02 -5.70 0.43
N SER A 85 -29.13 -4.69 0.50
CA SER A 85 -28.87 -3.81 -0.63
C SER A 85 -27.43 -3.32 -0.72
N ILE A 86 -26.98 -3.06 -1.96
CA ILE A 86 -25.69 -2.47 -2.29
C ILE A 86 -25.95 -1.30 -3.23
N GLU A 87 -25.65 -0.09 -2.77
CA GLU A 87 -25.98 1.14 -3.48
C GLU A 87 -24.78 2.08 -3.59
N GLU A 88 -24.64 2.75 -4.72
CA GLU A 88 -23.70 3.86 -4.89
C GLU A 88 -24.45 5.18 -4.69
N LEU A 89 -23.87 6.03 -3.88
CA LEU A 89 -24.45 7.33 -3.51
C LEU A 89 -23.48 8.46 -3.90
N ASP A 90 -24.05 9.58 -4.30
CA ASP A 90 -23.32 10.84 -4.39
C ASP A 90 -22.80 11.26 -3.01
N SER A 91 -21.53 11.63 -2.92
CA SER A 91 -20.87 11.93 -1.64
C SER A 91 -21.36 13.21 -0.95
N VAL A 92 -21.99 14.10 -1.68
CA VAL A 92 -22.47 15.40 -1.17
C VAL A 92 -23.95 15.34 -0.82
N THR A 93 -24.76 14.85 -1.75
CA THR A 93 -26.23 14.84 -1.62
C THR A 93 -26.77 13.57 -1.00
N PHE A 94 -25.98 12.51 -0.96
CA PHE A 94 -26.38 11.15 -0.57
C PHE A 94 -27.53 10.56 -1.41
N HIS A 95 -27.79 11.16 -2.58
CA HIS A 95 -28.74 10.57 -3.52
C HIS A 95 -28.17 9.31 -4.15
N ARG A 96 -29.02 8.31 -4.32
CA ARG A 96 -28.66 7.05 -4.97
C ARG A 96 -28.38 7.28 -6.45
N LEU A 97 -27.18 6.88 -6.89
CA LEU A 97 -26.75 6.93 -8.27
C LEU A 97 -26.96 5.58 -8.98
N ALA A 98 -26.66 4.48 -8.28
CA ALA A 98 -26.78 3.12 -8.81
C ALA A 98 -27.11 2.11 -7.71
N SER A 99 -27.59 0.91 -8.11
CA SER A 99 -27.76 -0.26 -7.26
C SER A 99 -27.08 -1.44 -7.93
N PHE A 100 -26.50 -2.34 -7.14
CA PHE A 100 -25.74 -3.47 -7.61
C PHE A 100 -26.23 -4.78 -6.98
N GLU A 101 -26.18 -5.86 -7.75
CA GLU A 101 -26.40 -7.21 -7.21
C GLU A 101 -25.10 -7.77 -6.60
N GLU A 102 -23.95 -7.35 -7.12
CA GLU A 102 -22.63 -7.68 -6.59
C GLU A 102 -21.67 -6.51 -6.76
N TYR A 103 -20.70 -6.38 -5.86
CA TYR A 103 -19.70 -5.31 -5.90
C TYR A 103 -18.35 -5.82 -5.36
N GLN A 104 -17.26 -5.26 -5.89
CA GLN A 104 -15.91 -5.52 -5.42
C GLN A 104 -15.30 -4.26 -4.82
N ILE A 105 -14.97 -4.34 -3.54
CA ILE A 105 -14.34 -3.24 -2.78
C ILE A 105 -12.84 -3.50 -2.79
N TYR A 106 -12.12 -2.61 -3.44
CA TYR A 106 -10.66 -2.65 -3.46
C TYR A 106 -10.08 -2.00 -2.20
N PRO A 107 -8.87 -2.41 -1.77
CA PRO A 107 -8.24 -1.83 -0.60
C PRO A 107 -8.07 -0.32 -0.67
N ALA A 108 -8.05 0.33 0.48
CA ALA A 108 -7.86 1.78 0.58
C ALA A 108 -6.43 2.23 0.26
N ASN A 109 -5.47 1.31 0.27
CA ASN A 109 -4.07 1.59 -0.08
C ASN A 109 -3.50 0.46 -0.94
N LEU A 110 -2.52 0.82 -1.79
CA LEU A 110 -1.81 -0.13 -2.67
C LEU A 110 -0.83 -1.03 -1.91
N PHE A 111 -0.36 -0.62 -0.74
CA PHE A 111 0.50 -1.41 0.14
C PHE A 111 -0.33 -2.12 1.21
N VAL A 112 -1.06 -3.15 0.77
CA VAL A 112 -1.78 -4.02 1.69
C VAL A 112 -0.90 -5.19 2.06
N THR A 113 -0.67 -5.36 3.35
CA THR A 113 0.07 -6.50 3.90
C THR A 113 -0.72 -7.11 5.05
N SER A 114 -0.71 -8.43 5.17
CA SER A 114 -1.30 -9.07 6.35
C SER A 114 -0.47 -8.73 7.61
N LYS A 115 -1.09 -8.89 8.78
CA LYS A 115 -0.39 -8.68 10.05
C LYS A 115 0.84 -9.58 10.17
N GLU A 116 0.72 -10.83 9.77
CA GLU A 116 1.80 -11.82 9.78
C GLU A 116 2.94 -11.40 8.84
N GLN A 117 2.62 -10.89 7.64
CA GLN A 117 3.60 -10.36 6.69
C GLN A 117 4.30 -9.13 7.25
N THR A 118 3.56 -8.23 7.90
CA THR A 118 4.13 -7.04 8.55
C THR A 118 5.09 -7.42 9.66
N GLU A 119 4.71 -8.34 10.55
CA GLU A 119 5.57 -8.84 11.62
C GLU A 119 6.82 -9.55 11.06
N HIS A 120 6.68 -10.29 9.97
CA HIS A 120 7.79 -10.93 9.29
C HIS A 120 8.75 -9.89 8.68
N ALA A 121 8.22 -8.89 7.98
CA ALA A 121 9.01 -7.79 7.41
C ALA A 121 9.77 -7.00 8.49
N ILE A 122 9.14 -6.73 9.63
CA ILE A 122 9.79 -6.06 10.77
C ILE A 122 10.97 -6.90 11.27
N ARG A 123 10.81 -8.22 11.44
CA ARG A 123 11.92 -9.12 11.86
C ARG A 123 13.09 -9.09 10.88
N LEU A 124 12.81 -9.24 9.57
CA LEU A 124 13.86 -9.18 8.55
C LEU A 124 14.57 -7.82 8.52
N THR A 125 13.82 -6.73 8.72
CA THR A 125 14.40 -5.38 8.81
C THR A 125 15.32 -5.25 10.02
N GLN A 126 14.93 -5.80 11.18
CA GLN A 126 15.73 -5.78 12.40
C GLN A 126 17.02 -6.62 12.24
N ASP A 127 16.94 -7.78 11.57
CA ASP A 127 18.12 -8.61 11.29
C ASP A 127 19.12 -7.86 10.39
N ASP A 128 18.66 -7.17 9.35
CA ASP A 128 19.53 -6.37 8.47
C ASP A 128 20.04 -5.11 9.18
N LEU A 129 19.24 -4.53 10.10
CA LEU A 129 19.71 -3.43 10.95
C LEU A 129 20.89 -3.84 11.82
N LEU A 130 20.81 -4.99 12.49
CA LEU A 130 21.92 -5.50 13.32
C LEU A 130 23.19 -5.64 12.50
N LYS A 131 23.11 -6.27 11.32
CA LYS A 131 24.26 -6.40 10.41
C LYS A 131 24.85 -5.04 10.01
N GLN A 132 24.01 -4.06 9.73
CA GLN A 132 24.45 -2.74 9.31
C GLN A 132 25.07 -1.92 10.47
N VAL A 133 24.53 -2.06 11.68
CA VAL A 133 25.09 -1.47 12.91
C VAL A 133 26.47 -2.07 13.21
N ASP A 134 26.61 -3.41 13.14
CA ASP A 134 27.87 -4.09 13.35
C ASP A 134 28.90 -3.66 12.30
N PHE A 135 28.52 -3.59 11.04
CA PHE A 135 29.38 -3.09 9.96
C PHE A 135 29.94 -1.68 10.26
N PHE A 136 29.10 -0.73 10.70
CA PHE A 136 29.58 0.61 11.03
C PHE A 136 30.45 0.63 12.30
N ASN A 137 30.15 -0.20 13.29
CA ASN A 137 30.96 -0.32 14.50
C ASN A 137 32.33 -0.90 14.19
N ASP A 138 32.44 -1.91 13.33
CA ASP A 138 33.70 -2.51 12.89
C ASP A 138 34.58 -1.50 12.13
N LEU A 139 33.96 -0.53 11.44
CA LEU A 139 34.65 0.61 10.81
C LEU A 139 35.02 1.71 11.82
N GLY A 140 34.62 1.59 13.10
CA GLY A 140 34.82 2.62 14.12
C GLY A 140 33.87 3.83 13.97
N ASP A 141 32.84 3.75 13.12
CA ASP A 141 31.91 4.85 12.88
C ASP A 141 30.61 4.72 13.70
N HIS A 142 30.75 4.96 15.00
CA HIS A 142 29.65 4.86 15.95
C HIS A 142 28.51 5.87 15.69
N ILE A 143 28.81 6.99 15.00
CA ILE A 143 27.82 8.00 14.67
C ILE A 143 26.85 7.48 13.62
N ARG A 144 27.36 6.82 12.57
CA ARG A 144 26.51 6.19 11.55
C ARG A 144 25.74 5.01 12.12
N ALA A 145 26.39 4.19 12.97
CA ALA A 145 25.75 3.07 13.66
C ALA A 145 24.56 3.53 14.49
N GLN A 146 24.72 4.56 15.29
CA GLN A 146 23.65 5.13 16.12
C GLN A 146 22.53 5.73 15.27
N ARG A 147 22.87 6.50 14.21
CA ARG A 147 21.90 7.14 13.33
C ARG A 147 20.99 6.13 12.63
N ILE A 148 21.56 5.08 12.04
CA ILE A 148 20.77 4.07 11.33
C ILE A 148 19.87 3.31 12.31
N LYS A 149 20.38 3.01 13.51
CA LYS A 149 19.64 2.34 14.56
C LYS A 149 18.41 3.15 14.96
N GLU A 150 18.59 4.39 15.40
CA GLU A 150 17.49 5.26 15.83
C GLU A 150 16.44 5.45 14.72
N ARG A 151 16.90 5.63 13.47
CA ARG A 151 16.00 5.82 12.34
C ARG A 151 15.15 4.60 12.06
N VAL A 152 15.75 3.42 12.00
CA VAL A 152 15.05 2.19 11.65
C VAL A 152 14.15 1.74 12.80
N GLU A 153 14.59 1.84 14.05
CA GLU A 153 13.76 1.51 15.22
C GLU A 153 12.51 2.39 15.26
N TYR A 154 12.65 3.70 15.04
CA TYR A 154 11.50 4.61 14.93
C TYR A 154 10.56 4.24 13.79
N ASP A 155 11.10 3.97 12.58
CA ASP A 155 10.28 3.59 11.43
C ASP A 155 9.51 2.27 11.68
N MET A 156 10.14 1.29 12.36
CA MET A 156 9.50 0.01 12.71
C MET A 156 8.41 0.17 13.77
N GLU A 157 8.60 1.06 14.74
CA GLU A 157 7.58 1.39 15.71
C GLU A 157 6.35 2.04 15.02
N MET A 158 6.58 3.00 14.13
CA MET A 158 5.52 3.63 13.36
C MET A 158 4.74 2.63 12.50
N ILE A 159 5.43 1.70 11.85
CA ILE A 159 4.79 0.63 11.06
C ILE A 159 3.96 -0.30 11.95
N LYS A 160 4.47 -0.64 13.13
CA LYS A 160 3.79 -1.53 14.07
C LYS A 160 2.52 -0.90 14.65
N GLU A 161 2.57 0.39 15.00
CA GLU A 161 1.46 1.09 15.66
C GLU A 161 0.45 1.66 14.65
N LEU A 162 0.91 2.18 13.51
CA LEU A 162 0.09 2.90 12.53
C LEU A 162 -0.05 2.18 11.18
N GLY A 163 0.67 1.06 10.98
CA GLY A 163 0.72 0.36 9.69
C GLY A 163 1.53 1.09 8.60
N HIS A 164 2.18 2.21 8.92
CA HIS A 164 2.84 3.06 7.94
C HIS A 164 3.96 3.90 8.58
N CYS A 165 5.01 4.22 7.81
CA CYS A 165 6.01 5.21 8.16
C CYS A 165 6.38 6.08 6.95
N SER A 166 7.01 7.24 7.21
CA SER A 166 7.55 8.09 6.14
C SER A 166 8.73 7.41 5.44
N GLY A 167 8.58 7.13 4.14
CA GLY A 167 9.59 6.42 3.36
C GLY A 167 9.47 4.90 3.46
N ILE A 168 8.27 4.37 3.71
CA ILE A 168 8.00 2.92 3.79
C ILE A 168 8.48 2.17 2.54
N GLU A 169 8.54 2.83 1.39
CA GLU A 169 9.06 2.27 0.15
C GLU A 169 10.51 1.79 0.26
N ASN A 170 11.32 2.33 1.18
CA ASN A 170 12.69 1.88 1.41
C ASN A 170 12.76 0.51 2.08
N TYR A 171 11.65 0.03 2.60
CA TYR A 171 11.48 -1.28 3.23
C TYR A 171 10.66 -2.24 2.36
N SER A 172 10.22 -1.83 1.17
CA SER A 172 9.30 -2.59 0.30
C SER A 172 9.77 -4.01 0.04
N ARG A 173 11.09 -4.25 -0.12
CA ARG A 173 11.66 -5.57 -0.31
C ARG A 173 11.25 -6.58 0.77
N TYR A 174 11.23 -6.16 2.04
CA TYR A 174 10.86 -7.02 3.15
C TYR A 174 9.36 -7.35 3.16
N PHE A 175 8.53 -6.39 2.77
CA PHE A 175 7.08 -6.58 2.68
C PHE A 175 6.65 -7.43 1.49
N ASP A 176 7.36 -7.29 0.37
CA ASP A 176 7.09 -8.03 -0.86
C ASP A 176 7.73 -9.43 -0.86
N GLY A 177 8.62 -9.74 0.11
CA GLY A 177 9.37 -10.99 0.16
C GLY A 177 10.36 -11.17 -0.98
N ARG A 178 10.86 -10.06 -1.55
CA ARG A 178 11.84 -10.07 -2.66
C ARG A 178 13.26 -10.27 -2.16
N GLU A 179 14.05 -10.93 -3.00
CA GLU A 179 15.49 -11.06 -2.76
C GLU A 179 16.23 -9.73 -3.04
N PRO A 180 17.43 -9.53 -2.44
CA PRO A 180 18.27 -8.39 -2.76
C PRO A 180 18.58 -8.29 -4.26
N GLY A 181 18.34 -7.11 -4.85
CA GLY A 181 18.55 -6.86 -6.28
C GLY A 181 17.35 -7.18 -7.16
N GLU A 182 16.27 -7.76 -6.62
CA GLU A 182 15.01 -7.91 -7.35
C GLU A 182 14.28 -6.57 -7.50
N ARG A 183 13.78 -6.31 -8.73
CA ARG A 183 12.97 -5.11 -8.97
C ARG A 183 11.64 -5.15 -8.20
N PRO A 184 11.15 -4.02 -7.71
CA PRO A 184 9.81 -3.94 -7.15
C PRO A 184 8.74 -4.11 -8.22
N TYR A 185 7.52 -4.40 -7.77
CA TYR A 185 6.35 -4.36 -8.63
C TYR A 185 6.12 -2.95 -9.17
N CYS A 186 5.66 -2.87 -10.40
CA CYS A 186 5.30 -1.62 -11.06
C CYS A 186 3.88 -1.72 -11.65
N LEU A 187 3.35 -0.60 -12.11
CA LEU A 187 2.01 -0.55 -12.71
C LEU A 187 1.80 -1.60 -13.81
N LEU A 188 2.84 -1.91 -14.58
CA LEU A 188 2.76 -2.86 -15.69
C LEU A 188 2.56 -4.32 -15.23
N ASP A 189 2.93 -4.64 -13.99
CA ASP A 189 2.71 -5.98 -13.41
C ASP A 189 1.23 -6.27 -13.12
N PHE A 190 0.38 -5.23 -13.14
CA PHE A 190 -1.07 -5.35 -12.95
C PHE A 190 -1.83 -5.56 -14.26
N PHE A 191 -1.16 -5.44 -15.40
CA PHE A 191 -1.81 -5.65 -16.68
C PHE A 191 -1.87 -7.14 -17.07
N PRO A 192 -2.84 -7.57 -17.90
CA PRO A 192 -2.84 -8.89 -18.48
C PRO A 192 -1.58 -9.10 -19.33
N LYS A 193 -1.27 -10.36 -19.66
CA LYS A 193 -0.07 -10.67 -20.46
C LYS A 193 -0.07 -10.05 -21.86
N ASP A 194 -1.26 -9.81 -22.41
CA ASP A 194 -1.47 -9.21 -23.73
C ASP A 194 -2.07 -7.82 -23.56
N TYR A 195 -1.27 -6.78 -23.79
CA TYR A 195 -1.68 -5.39 -23.70
C TYR A 195 -0.85 -4.49 -24.61
N LEU A 196 -1.41 -3.34 -24.96
CA LEU A 196 -0.74 -2.31 -25.75
C LEU A 196 -0.36 -1.12 -24.89
N ILE A 197 0.86 -0.61 -25.09
CA ILE A 197 1.34 0.63 -24.46
C ILE A 197 1.46 1.72 -25.52
N PHE A 198 0.88 2.87 -25.22
CA PHE A 198 1.09 4.10 -25.98
C PHE A 198 1.88 5.06 -25.10
N ILE A 199 3.06 5.46 -25.54
CA ILE A 199 3.93 6.40 -24.83
C ILE A 199 3.92 7.71 -25.60
N ASP A 200 3.20 8.68 -25.06
CA ASP A 200 3.21 10.04 -25.61
C ASP A 200 4.56 10.69 -25.35
N GLU A 201 5.03 11.51 -26.29
CA GLU A 201 6.33 12.16 -26.24
C GLU A 201 7.47 11.17 -25.87
N SER A 202 7.48 10.00 -26.51
CA SER A 202 8.40 8.90 -26.16
C SER A 202 9.87 9.28 -26.23
N HIS A 203 10.21 10.26 -27.08
CA HIS A 203 11.58 10.80 -27.19
C HIS A 203 12.05 11.52 -25.92
N VAL A 204 11.11 11.96 -25.05
CA VAL A 204 11.39 12.56 -23.74
C VAL A 204 11.12 11.53 -22.63
N SER A 205 9.99 10.86 -22.67
CA SER A 205 9.52 9.97 -21.59
C SER A 205 10.42 8.74 -21.40
N VAL A 206 10.89 8.12 -22.48
CA VAL A 206 11.76 6.92 -22.40
C VAL A 206 13.15 7.26 -21.82
N PRO A 207 13.85 8.31 -22.32
CA PRO A 207 15.09 8.75 -21.67
C PRO A 207 14.91 9.16 -20.20
N GLN A 208 13.79 9.79 -19.84
CA GLN A 208 13.49 10.15 -18.45
C GLN A 208 13.39 8.92 -17.55
N ILE A 209 12.70 7.86 -17.99
CA ILE A 209 12.61 6.60 -17.25
C ILE A 209 14.01 6.01 -17.03
N GLY A 210 14.84 5.97 -18.07
CA GLY A 210 16.22 5.49 -17.98
C GLY A 210 17.09 6.32 -17.02
N ALA A 211 16.94 7.65 -17.04
CA ALA A 211 17.68 8.55 -16.16
C ALA A 211 17.26 8.45 -14.68
N MET A 212 16.00 8.08 -14.41
CA MET A 212 15.51 7.90 -13.04
C MET A 212 16.31 6.85 -12.26
N TYR A 213 16.77 5.80 -12.90
CA TYR A 213 17.57 4.75 -12.28
C TYR A 213 18.90 5.30 -11.74
N GLY A 214 19.70 5.94 -12.58
CA GLY A 214 21.04 6.44 -12.19
C GLY A 214 20.98 7.49 -11.10
N GLY A 215 20.06 8.45 -11.21
CA GLY A 215 19.89 9.52 -10.22
C GLY A 215 19.40 9.00 -8.86
N ASP A 216 18.45 8.05 -8.85
CA ASP A 216 17.93 7.47 -7.62
C ASP A 216 18.99 6.60 -6.94
N ARG A 217 19.73 5.80 -7.71
CA ARG A 217 20.82 4.95 -7.18
C ARG A 217 21.92 5.79 -6.53
N ALA A 218 22.38 6.86 -7.18
CA ALA A 218 23.41 7.74 -6.61
C ALA A 218 22.94 8.41 -5.32
N ARG A 219 21.69 8.88 -5.28
CA ARG A 219 21.11 9.44 -4.06
C ARG A 219 21.04 8.43 -2.92
N LYS A 220 20.59 7.22 -3.22
CA LYS A 220 20.45 6.14 -2.21
C LYS A 220 21.81 5.65 -1.72
N GLN A 221 22.80 5.62 -2.59
CA GLN A 221 24.17 5.28 -2.20
C GLN A 221 24.64 6.20 -1.06
N ASN A 222 24.49 7.50 -1.22
CA ASN A 222 24.83 8.45 -0.15
C ASN A 222 24.00 8.19 1.14
N LEU A 223 22.69 7.91 1.01
CA LEU A 223 21.85 7.66 2.18
C LEU A 223 22.25 6.39 2.94
N VAL A 224 22.68 5.35 2.24
CA VAL A 224 23.16 4.10 2.86
C VAL A 224 24.56 4.28 3.44
N GLU A 225 25.49 4.87 2.69
CA GLU A 225 26.85 5.12 3.13
C GLU A 225 26.94 5.99 4.38
N TYR A 226 26.05 6.98 4.50
CA TYR A 226 26.01 7.87 5.67
C TYR A 226 25.07 7.41 6.78
N GLY A 227 24.54 6.18 6.73
CA GLY A 227 23.69 5.59 7.78
C GLY A 227 22.31 6.22 7.92
N PHE A 228 21.72 6.73 6.84
CA PHE A 228 20.34 7.25 6.83
C PHE A 228 19.33 6.20 6.38
N ARG A 229 19.75 5.16 5.64
CA ARG A 229 18.89 4.08 5.15
C ARG A 229 19.65 2.75 5.17
N LEU A 230 18.89 1.65 5.29
CA LEU A 230 19.42 0.31 5.10
C LEU A 230 19.72 0.04 3.62
N PRO A 231 20.61 -0.92 3.29
CA PRO A 231 20.89 -1.32 1.91
C PRO A 231 19.65 -1.73 1.11
N ALA A 232 18.61 -2.24 1.76
CA ALA A 232 17.31 -2.54 1.13
C ALA A 232 16.67 -1.36 0.39
N ALA A 233 17.05 -0.12 0.72
CA ALA A 233 16.59 1.06 0.00
C ALA A 233 17.00 1.06 -1.48
N PHE A 234 18.04 0.35 -1.88
CA PHE A 234 18.43 0.22 -3.28
C PHE A 234 17.36 -0.53 -4.11
N ASP A 235 16.60 -1.43 -3.48
CA ASP A 235 15.68 -2.35 -4.14
C ASP A 235 14.25 -1.77 -4.25
N ASN A 236 14.03 -0.49 -3.97
CA ASN A 236 12.70 0.12 -4.05
C ASN A 236 12.36 0.72 -5.43
N ARG A 237 13.28 0.67 -6.38
CA ARG A 237 13.05 1.05 -7.77
C ARG A 237 13.70 0.04 -8.71
N PRO A 238 13.13 -0.17 -9.91
CA PRO A 238 13.68 -1.14 -10.84
C PRO A 238 15.10 -0.77 -11.26
N LEU A 239 15.83 -1.80 -11.48
CA LEU A 239 17.16 -1.76 -12.07
C LEU A 239 17.06 -1.61 -13.59
#